data_190817f19aa4df6883cd77a8eaf6de5a
#
_entry.id   190817f19aa4df6883cd77a8eaf6de5a
#
_cell.length_a   1.000
_cell.length_b   1.000
_cell.length_c   1.000
_cell.angle_alpha   90.00
_cell.angle_beta   90.00
_cell.angle_gamma   90.00
#
_symmetry.space_group_name_H-M   'P 1'
#
loop_
_entity.id
_entity.type
_entity.pdbx_description
1 polymer ?
#
loop_
_entity_poly.entity_id
_entity_poly.type
_entity_poly.pdbx_seq_one_letter_code
_entity_poly.pdbx_strand_id
1 'polypeptide(L)'
;MYHEIAQPYALLYNLIPALKPGARVGIVDAFRPTSEHGTPPSLLRCELAAVGYREITLDRFSGSDTYLAIFAPPSVASRTRPQAMVACKAP
;
A
#
# COMPACT_ATOMS: atom_id res chain seq x y z
N MET A 1 10.97 -0.38 5.15
CA MET A 1 10.20 -0.80 3.97
C MET A 1 8.81 -1.26 4.40
N TYR A 2 7.89 -1.30 3.48
CA TYR A 2 6.48 -1.61 3.77
C TYR A 2 6.27 -2.96 4.48
N HIS A 3 7.00 -3.99 4.10
CA HIS A 3 6.86 -5.32 4.71
C HIS A 3 7.15 -5.36 6.21
N GLU A 4 7.79 -4.33 6.75
CA GLU A 4 8.11 -4.23 8.18
C GLU A 4 6.97 -3.64 9.01
N ILE A 5 5.90 -3.17 8.37
CA ILE A 5 4.78 -2.56 9.06
C ILE A 5 3.88 -3.66 9.62
N ALA A 6 3.73 -3.70 10.95
CA ALA A 6 2.96 -4.75 11.61
C ALA A 6 1.46 -4.61 11.39
N GLN A 7 0.95 -3.38 11.22
CA GLN A 7 -0.48 -3.12 11.02
C GLN A 7 -0.68 -2.16 9.84
N PRO A 8 -0.49 -2.64 8.60
CA PRO A 8 -0.54 -1.76 7.43
C PRO A 8 -1.92 -1.10 7.23
N TYR A 9 -3.02 -1.80 7.50
CA TYR A 9 -4.35 -1.23 7.32
C TYR A 9 -4.58 -0.04 8.25
N ALA A 10 -4.20 -0.16 9.52
CA ALA A 10 -4.33 0.92 10.49
C ALA A 10 -3.48 2.13 10.12
N LEU A 11 -2.22 1.89 9.72
CA LEU A 11 -1.33 2.96 9.29
C LEU A 11 -1.89 3.70 8.08
N LEU A 12 -2.30 2.96 7.04
CA LEU A 12 -2.81 3.54 5.80
C LEU A 12 -4.11 4.31 6.05
N TYR A 13 -5.00 3.79 6.89
CA TYR A 13 -6.25 4.46 7.24
C TYR A 13 -5.99 5.77 7.99
N ASN A 14 -5.10 5.72 8.99
CA ASN A 14 -4.82 6.87 9.85
C ASN A 14 -3.97 7.94 9.18
N LEU A 15 -3.26 7.60 8.11
CA LEU A 15 -2.44 8.54 7.35
C LEU A 15 -3.30 9.54 6.57
N ILE A 16 -4.47 9.11 6.08
CA ILE A 16 -5.28 9.88 5.13
C ILE A 16 -5.61 11.29 5.61
N PRO A 17 -6.05 11.52 6.88
CA PRO A 17 -6.36 12.88 7.33
C PRO A 17 -5.17 13.84 7.33
N ALA A 18 -3.94 13.30 7.38
CA ALA A 18 -2.73 14.10 7.38
C ALA A 18 -2.26 14.49 5.97
N LEU A 19 -2.84 13.90 4.92
CA LEU A 19 -2.44 14.15 3.55
C LEU A 19 -3.17 15.36 2.97
N LYS A 20 -2.41 16.22 2.28
CA LYS A 20 -2.99 17.38 1.59
C LYS A 20 -3.69 16.93 0.30
N PRO A 21 -4.66 17.71 -0.21
CA PRO A 21 -5.24 17.46 -1.52
C PRO A 21 -4.17 17.34 -2.61
N GLY A 22 -4.29 16.33 -3.46
CA GLY A 22 -3.31 16.06 -4.51
C GLY A 22 -2.07 15.30 -4.06
N ALA A 23 -1.95 14.97 -2.78
CA ALA A 23 -0.83 14.17 -2.27
C ALA A 23 -0.79 12.78 -2.90
N ARG A 24 0.41 12.21 -2.95
CA ARG A 24 0.63 10.83 -3.38
C ARG A 24 1.39 10.08 -2.30
N VAL A 25 1.15 8.77 -2.22
CA VAL A 25 1.86 7.89 -1.28
C VAL A 25 2.77 7.00 -2.10
N GLY A 26 4.07 7.12 -1.86
CA GLY A 26 5.08 6.27 -2.48
C GLY A 26 5.50 5.15 -1.55
N ILE A 27 5.53 3.92 -2.06
CA ILE A 27 5.94 2.75 -1.30
C ILE A 27 7.07 2.06 -2.03
N VAL A 28 8.18 1.84 -1.32
CA VAL A 28 9.34 1.10 -1.83
C VAL A 28 9.41 -0.23 -1.11
N ASP A 29 9.48 -1.31 -1.86
CA ASP A 29 9.65 -2.66 -1.32
C ASP A 29 10.25 -3.58 -2.40
N ALA A 30 10.32 -4.88 -2.12
CA ALA A 30 10.94 -5.86 -3.00
C ALA A 30 9.93 -6.89 -3.50
N PHE A 31 10.14 -7.35 -4.74
CA PHE A 31 9.41 -8.48 -5.34
C PHE A 31 9.84 -9.78 -4.67
N ARG A 32 9.43 -9.96 -3.41
CA ARG A 32 9.73 -11.16 -2.62
C ARG A 32 8.55 -11.52 -1.74
N PRO A 33 8.38 -12.79 -1.37
CA PRO A 33 7.44 -13.16 -0.32
C PRO A 33 7.75 -12.42 1.00
N THR A 34 6.74 -12.20 1.82
CA THR A 34 6.94 -11.53 3.11
C THR A 34 7.92 -12.29 4.01
N SER A 35 7.98 -13.62 3.88
CA SER A 35 8.96 -14.46 4.57
C SER A 35 10.41 -14.19 4.15
N GLU A 36 10.62 -13.54 3.01
CA GLU A 36 11.94 -13.18 2.49
C GLU A 36 12.15 -11.66 2.47
N HIS A 37 11.52 -10.94 3.39
CA HIS A 37 11.66 -9.50 3.57
C HIS A 37 11.22 -8.67 2.37
N GLY A 38 10.08 -9.04 1.78
CA GLY A 38 9.49 -8.29 0.68
C GLY A 38 7.98 -8.21 0.80
N THR A 39 7.36 -7.53 -0.17
CA THR A 39 5.91 -7.49 -0.31
C THR A 39 5.58 -7.73 -1.77
N PRO A 40 4.98 -8.88 -2.12
CA PRO A 40 4.57 -9.11 -3.50
C PRO A 40 3.62 -7.98 -3.95
N PRO A 41 3.76 -7.46 -5.19
CA PRO A 41 2.90 -6.37 -5.66
C PRO A 41 1.40 -6.67 -5.57
N SER A 42 1.00 -7.92 -5.79
CA SER A 42 -0.40 -8.31 -5.67
C SER A 42 -0.95 -8.12 -4.25
N LEU A 43 -0.14 -8.44 -3.24
CA LEU A 43 -0.50 -8.23 -1.84
C LEU A 43 -0.57 -6.74 -1.52
N LEU A 44 0.44 -5.96 -1.94
CA LEU A 44 0.48 -4.53 -1.73
C LEU A 44 -0.75 -3.85 -2.34
N ARG A 45 -1.06 -4.16 -3.59
CA ARG A 45 -2.23 -3.62 -4.30
C ARG A 45 -3.52 -3.92 -3.57
N CYS A 46 -3.67 -5.16 -3.11
CA CYS A 46 -4.85 -5.58 -2.37
C CYS A 46 -4.99 -4.80 -1.06
N GLU A 47 -3.92 -4.66 -0.31
CA GLU A 47 -3.95 -3.98 0.99
C GLU A 47 -4.27 -2.50 0.85
N LEU A 48 -3.66 -1.81 -0.11
CA LEU A 48 -3.98 -0.40 -0.33
C LEU A 48 -5.39 -0.21 -0.88
N ALA A 49 -5.83 -1.07 -1.79
CA ALA A 49 -7.20 -1.03 -2.30
C ALA A 49 -8.24 -1.28 -1.20
N ALA A 50 -7.93 -2.14 -0.23
CA ALA A 50 -8.83 -2.43 0.88
C ALA A 50 -9.13 -1.18 1.72
N VAL A 51 -8.19 -0.24 1.80
CA VAL A 51 -8.39 1.03 2.52
C VAL A 51 -9.02 2.10 1.61
N GLY A 52 -8.89 1.96 0.31
CA GLY A 52 -9.45 2.89 -0.67
C GLY A 52 -8.42 3.61 -1.53
N TYR A 53 -7.15 3.27 -1.39
CA TYR A 53 -6.09 3.84 -2.23
C TYR A 53 -6.18 3.31 -3.66
N ARG A 54 -5.78 4.13 -4.63
CA ARG A 54 -5.77 3.78 -6.05
C ARG A 54 -4.34 3.81 -6.58
N GLU A 55 -3.90 2.73 -7.21
CA GLU A 55 -2.59 2.67 -7.83
C GLU A 55 -2.48 3.65 -8.99
N ILE A 56 -1.40 4.42 -9.02
CA ILE A 56 -1.04 5.30 -10.15
C ILE A 56 0.03 4.63 -11.00
N THR A 57 1.15 4.24 -10.38
CA THR A 57 2.25 3.55 -11.07
C THR A 57 2.87 2.51 -10.16
N LEU A 58 3.52 1.51 -10.77
CA LEU A 58 4.41 0.59 -10.08
C LEU A 58 5.57 0.30 -11.01
N ASP A 59 6.76 0.77 -10.65
CA ASP A 59 7.95 0.66 -11.46
C ASP A 59 9.04 -0.12 -10.74
N ARG A 60 9.61 -1.10 -11.43
CA ARG A 60 10.72 -1.89 -10.92
C ARG A 60 12.03 -1.20 -11.26
N PHE A 61 12.94 -1.13 -10.29
CA PHE A 61 14.27 -0.57 -10.53
C PHE A 61 15.08 -1.53 -11.39
N SER A 62 15.77 -0.98 -12.39
CA SER A 62 16.60 -1.75 -13.31
C SER A 62 17.68 -2.53 -12.57
N GLY A 63 17.82 -3.82 -12.88
CA GLY A 63 18.82 -4.69 -12.26
C GLY A 63 18.55 -5.05 -10.80
N SER A 64 17.35 -4.80 -10.29
CA SER A 64 17.00 -5.04 -8.90
C SER A 64 15.63 -5.69 -8.81
N ASP A 65 15.32 -6.30 -7.65
CA ASP A 65 13.97 -6.73 -7.31
C ASP A 65 13.17 -5.66 -6.55
N THR A 66 13.76 -4.49 -6.34
CA THR A 66 13.11 -3.37 -5.67
C THR A 66 12.17 -2.63 -6.63
N TYR A 67 11.02 -2.21 -6.13
CA TYR A 67 10.05 -1.44 -6.89
C TYR A 67 9.62 -0.19 -6.12
N LEU A 68 9.09 0.79 -6.85
CA LEU A 68 8.41 1.96 -6.30
C LEU A 68 6.97 1.93 -6.79
N ALA A 69 6.02 1.90 -5.87
CA ALA A 69 4.60 2.00 -6.18
C ALA A 69 4.06 3.34 -5.70
N ILE A 70 3.32 4.04 -6.55
CA ILE A 70 2.72 5.32 -6.23
C ILE A 70 1.20 5.18 -6.23
N PHE A 71 0.56 5.63 -5.16
CA PHE A 71 -0.87 5.53 -4.96
C PHE A 71 -1.49 6.89 -4.71
N ALA A 72 -2.73 7.06 -5.19
CA ALA A 72 -3.56 8.19 -4.82
C ALA A 72 -4.40 7.82 -3.59
N PRO A 73 -4.34 8.61 -2.51
CA PRO A 73 -5.18 8.32 -1.35
C PRO A 73 -6.65 8.64 -1.64
N PRO A 74 -7.60 7.97 -0.96
CA PRO A 74 -8.99 8.39 -0.98
C PRO A 74 -9.17 9.67 -0.16
N SER A 75 -10.33 10.33 -0.29
CA SER A 75 -10.70 11.39 0.64
C SER A 75 -11.01 10.79 2.01
N VAL A 76 -11.04 11.61 3.06
CA VAL A 76 -11.45 11.15 4.39
C VAL A 76 -12.83 10.52 4.35
N ALA A 77 -13.77 11.11 3.59
CA ALA A 77 -15.13 10.62 3.48
C ALA A 77 -15.25 9.32 2.68
N SER A 78 -14.37 9.08 1.71
CA SER A 78 -14.44 7.93 0.80
C SER A 78 -13.56 6.76 1.21
N ARG A 79 -12.71 6.92 2.23
CA ARG A 79 -11.87 5.81 2.70
C ARG A 79 -12.74 4.67 3.23
N THR A 80 -12.29 3.44 3.02
CA THR A 80 -13.03 2.27 3.48
C THR A 80 -13.10 2.27 5.01
N ARG A 81 -14.30 2.10 5.55
CA ARG A 81 -14.47 2.02 7.00
C ARG A 81 -13.82 0.75 7.54
N PRO A 82 -13.24 0.79 8.76
CA PRO A 82 -12.59 -0.41 9.33
C PRO A 82 -13.50 -1.65 9.34
N GLN A 83 -14.79 -1.48 9.56
CA GLN A 83 -15.74 -2.59 9.60
C GLN A 83 -15.97 -3.24 8.22
N ALA A 84 -15.69 -2.50 7.14
CA ALA A 84 -15.87 -2.98 5.77
C ALA A 84 -14.56 -3.48 5.14
N MET A 85 -13.44 -3.36 5.84
CA MET A 85 -12.16 -3.82 5.31
C MET A 85 -12.08 -5.33 5.31
N VAL A 86 -11.63 -5.89 4.18
CA VAL A 86 -11.39 -7.32 4.04
C VAL A 86 -9.88 -7.53 3.99
N ALA A 87 -9.37 -8.33 4.91
CA ALA A 87 -7.93 -8.60 4.97
C ALA A 87 -7.47 -9.38 3.73
N CYS A 88 -6.35 -8.97 3.19
CA CYS A 88 -5.72 -9.65 2.06
C CYS A 88 -4.86 -10.81 2.55
N LYS A 89 -4.79 -11.85 1.74
CA LYS A 89 -3.96 -13.01 2.03
C LYS A 89 -2.68 -12.92 1.20
N ALA A 90 -1.56 -13.31 1.81
CA ALA A 90 -0.32 -13.48 1.08
C ALA A 90 -0.50 -14.57 0.02
N PRO A 91 0.07 -14.37 -1.19
CA PRO A 91 0.01 -15.39 -2.24
C PRO A 91 0.74 -16.66 -1.86
#